data_459460dfb850f5d0685b75f9e188ced1
#
_entry.id   459460dfb850f5d0685b75f9e188ced1
#
_cell.length_a   1.000
_cell.length_b   1.000
_cell.length_c   1.000
_cell.angle_alpha   90.00
_cell.angle_beta   90.00
_cell.angle_gamma   90.00
#
_symmetry.space_group_name_H-M   'P 1'
#
loop_
_entity.id
_entity.type
_entity.pdbx_description
1 polymer ?
#
loop_
_entity_poly.entity_id
_entity_poly.type
_entity_poly.pdbx_seq_one_letter_code
_entity_poly.pdbx_strand_id
1 'polypeptide(L)'
;MPDLKSLHMSAEEFRRQGHAVVDWLADYYSRVETLPVLARVQPGEIRAQLPRHPPQRGEPFERVFADVERIILPGITHWQSPNFYAYFPTSTSGPAYGYSNCSGTQ
;
A
#
# COMPACT_ATOMS: atom_id res chain seq x y z
N MET A 1 -5.09 32.80 -6.41
CA MET A 1 -5.78 31.56 -5.97
C MET A 1 -5.24 30.40 -6.74
N PRO A 2 -4.83 29.33 -6.07
CA PRO A 2 -4.52 28.12 -6.80
C PRO A 2 -5.77 27.66 -7.55
N ASP A 3 -5.60 27.25 -8.80
CA ASP A 3 -6.66 26.64 -9.59
C ASP A 3 -7.17 25.42 -8.85
N LEU A 4 -8.48 25.33 -8.58
CA LEU A 4 -9.10 24.18 -7.92
C LEU A 4 -8.81 22.88 -8.67
N LYS A 5 -8.55 22.95 -9.97
CA LYS A 5 -8.16 21.80 -10.77
C LYS A 5 -6.78 21.26 -10.39
N SER A 6 -5.91 22.10 -9.81
CA SER A 6 -4.57 21.66 -9.36
C SER A 6 -4.61 20.89 -8.05
N LEU A 7 -5.73 20.93 -7.32
CA LEU A 7 -5.88 20.20 -6.07
C LEU A 7 -6.34 18.75 -6.25
N HIS A 8 -6.78 18.41 -7.44
CA HIS A 8 -7.27 17.07 -7.73
C HIS A 8 -6.45 16.43 -8.83
N MET A 9 -6.24 15.15 -8.67
CA MET A 9 -5.54 14.35 -9.67
C MET A 9 -6.38 14.28 -10.95
N SER A 10 -5.73 14.45 -12.10
CA SER A 10 -6.40 14.28 -13.38
C SER A 10 -6.72 12.80 -13.63
N ALA A 11 -7.67 12.53 -14.54
CA ALA A 11 -8.02 11.16 -14.90
C ALA A 11 -6.81 10.39 -15.46
N GLU A 12 -5.95 11.07 -16.21
CA GLU A 12 -4.75 10.46 -16.78
C GLU A 12 -3.71 10.11 -15.70
N GLU A 13 -3.53 11.00 -14.75
CA GLU A 13 -2.65 10.74 -13.61
C GLU A 13 -3.20 9.60 -12.76
N PHE A 14 -4.49 9.60 -12.49
CA PHE A 14 -5.14 8.52 -11.74
C PHE A 14 -4.93 7.17 -12.43
N ARG A 15 -5.12 7.13 -13.74
CA ARG A 15 -4.91 5.89 -14.50
C ARG A 15 -3.47 5.40 -14.42
N ARG A 16 -2.52 6.31 -14.63
CA ARG A 16 -1.09 5.98 -14.60
C ARG A 16 -0.68 5.45 -13.21
N GLN A 17 -1.10 6.14 -12.17
CA GLN A 17 -0.75 5.77 -10.80
C GLN A 17 -1.48 4.51 -10.35
N GLY A 18 -2.73 4.35 -10.78
CA GLY A 18 -3.48 3.12 -10.53
C GLY A 18 -2.82 1.90 -11.16
N HIS A 19 -2.33 2.04 -12.39
CA HIS A 19 -1.58 0.95 -13.05
C HIS A 19 -0.30 0.63 -12.28
N ALA A 20 0.42 1.64 -11.78
CA ALA A 20 1.61 1.41 -10.97
C ALA A 20 1.30 0.66 -9.68
N VAL A 21 0.18 0.96 -9.04
CA VAL A 21 -0.27 0.25 -7.84
C VAL A 21 -0.63 -1.19 -8.15
N VAL A 22 -1.35 -1.42 -9.26
CA VAL A 22 -1.71 -2.78 -9.69
C VAL A 22 -0.45 -3.60 -9.98
N ASP A 23 0.51 -3.03 -10.68
CA ASP A 23 1.78 -3.70 -10.95
C ASP A 23 2.52 -4.05 -9.66
N TRP A 24 2.55 -3.13 -8.71
CA TRP A 24 3.17 -3.36 -7.41
C TRP A 24 2.46 -4.48 -6.65
N LEU A 25 1.13 -4.51 -6.66
CA LEU A 25 0.35 -5.56 -5.99
C LEU A 25 0.62 -6.92 -6.63
N ALA A 26 0.68 -6.99 -7.96
CA ALA A 26 1.00 -8.23 -8.65
C ALA A 26 2.38 -8.75 -8.25
N ASP A 27 3.37 -7.86 -8.20
CA ASP A 27 4.71 -8.20 -7.74
C ASP A 27 4.71 -8.65 -6.27
N TYR A 28 3.95 -7.96 -5.43
CA TYR A 28 3.80 -8.33 -4.02
C TYR A 28 3.25 -9.75 -3.88
N TYR A 29 2.18 -10.09 -4.58
CA TYR A 29 1.61 -11.44 -4.52
C TYR A 29 2.58 -12.50 -5.02
N SER A 30 3.43 -12.16 -5.98
CA SER A 30 4.43 -13.08 -6.49
C SER A 30 5.55 -13.38 -5.48
N ARG A 31 5.83 -12.47 -4.58
CA ARG A 31 6.95 -12.58 -3.62
C ARG A 31 6.53 -12.72 -2.16
N VAL A 32 5.22 -12.64 -1.85
CA VAL A 32 4.74 -12.68 -0.46
C VAL A 32 5.19 -13.93 0.27
N GLU A 33 5.31 -15.05 -0.44
CA GLU A 33 5.79 -16.32 0.11
C GLU A 33 7.22 -16.21 0.64
N THR A 34 8.05 -15.36 0.04
CA THR A 34 9.45 -15.19 0.43
C THR A 34 9.65 -14.14 1.53
N LEU A 35 8.62 -13.35 1.82
CA LEU A 35 8.71 -12.32 2.85
C LEU A 35 8.46 -12.92 4.24
N PRO A 36 9.11 -12.38 5.29
CA PRO A 36 8.81 -12.80 6.65
C PRO A 36 7.34 -12.56 6.97
N VAL A 37 6.63 -13.57 7.47
CA VAL A 37 5.23 -13.44 7.83
C VAL A 37 5.06 -12.38 8.90
N LEU A 38 5.87 -12.47 9.96
CA LEU A 38 5.87 -11.51 11.05
C LEU A 38 6.94 -10.45 10.80
N ALA A 39 6.58 -9.19 11.02
CA ALA A 39 7.51 -8.10 10.86
C ALA A 39 8.74 -8.26 11.76
N ARG A 40 9.93 -8.03 11.21
CA ARG A 40 11.21 -8.13 11.91
C ARG A 40 11.73 -6.76 12.35
N VAL A 41 10.83 -5.90 12.80
CA VAL A 41 11.16 -4.55 13.24
C VAL A 41 10.96 -4.44 14.74
N GLN A 42 11.74 -3.56 15.36
CA GLN A 42 11.61 -3.27 16.79
C GLN A 42 10.48 -2.25 17.02
N PRO A 43 9.86 -2.25 18.22
CA PRO A 43 8.87 -1.23 18.53
C PRO A 43 9.43 0.18 18.34
N GLY A 44 8.70 1.04 17.63
CA GLY A 44 9.12 2.41 17.36
C GLY A 44 10.00 2.59 16.13
N GLU A 45 10.49 1.51 15.53
CA GLU A 45 11.38 1.60 14.37
C GLU A 45 10.69 2.19 13.15
N ILE A 46 9.45 1.80 12.86
CA ILE A 46 8.68 2.37 11.76
C ILE A 46 8.35 3.83 12.03
N ARG A 47 7.91 4.13 13.23
CA ARG A 47 7.58 5.50 13.63
C ARG A 47 8.77 6.44 13.49
N ALA A 48 9.96 5.97 13.79
CA ALA A 48 11.19 6.77 13.69
C ALA A 48 11.51 7.16 12.24
N GLN A 49 11.04 6.39 11.27
CA GLN A 49 11.25 6.66 9.85
C GLN A 49 10.19 7.58 9.25
N LEU A 50 9.09 7.80 9.95
CA LEU A 50 8.02 8.67 9.49
C LEU A 50 8.29 10.12 9.92
N PRO A 51 7.84 11.11 9.14
CA PRO A 51 7.97 12.51 9.52
C PRO A 51 7.20 12.80 10.81
N ARG A 52 7.73 13.70 11.63
CA ARG A 52 7.09 14.10 12.89
C ARG A 52 5.86 14.98 12.66
N HIS A 53 5.80 15.65 11.54
CA HIS A 53 4.73 16.60 11.20
C HIS A 53 4.17 16.29 9.83
N PRO A 54 2.90 16.60 9.58
CA PRO A 54 2.34 16.47 8.24
C PRO A 54 3.10 17.36 7.26
N PRO A 55 3.17 16.96 5.97
CA PRO A 55 3.88 17.75 4.98
C PRO A 55 3.20 19.10 4.79
N GLN A 56 4.02 20.14 4.63
CA GLN A 56 3.54 21.50 4.39
C GLN A 56 3.11 21.71 2.93
N ARG A 57 3.59 20.86 2.04
CA ARG A 57 3.32 20.90 0.60
C ARG A 57 2.99 19.51 0.11
N GLY A 58 2.21 19.46 -0.98
CA GLY A 58 1.95 18.20 -1.65
C GLY A 58 3.24 17.57 -2.18
N GLU A 59 3.30 16.26 -2.13
CA GLU A 59 4.43 15.49 -2.64
C GLU A 59 4.00 14.68 -3.87
N PRO A 60 4.92 14.38 -4.79
CA PRO A 60 4.60 13.48 -5.91
C PRO A 60 4.14 12.12 -5.39
N PHE A 61 3.14 11.54 -6.07
CA PHE A 61 2.63 10.23 -5.70
C PHE A 61 3.72 9.16 -5.66
N GLU A 62 4.63 9.20 -6.60
CA GLU A 62 5.72 8.23 -6.71
C GLU A 62 6.59 8.22 -5.44
N ARG A 63 6.78 9.36 -4.83
CA ARG A 63 7.55 9.49 -3.60
C ARG A 63 6.80 8.90 -2.41
N VAL A 64 5.51 9.22 -2.30
CA VAL A 64 4.64 8.65 -1.25
C VAL A 64 4.55 7.14 -1.40
N PHE A 65 4.39 6.67 -2.63
CA PHE A 65 4.26 5.25 -2.91
C PHE A 65 5.57 4.49 -2.64
N ALA A 66 6.72 5.11 -2.88
CA ALA A 66 8.01 4.50 -2.56
C ALA A 66 8.17 4.21 -1.06
N ASP A 67 7.54 5.01 -0.20
CA ASP A 67 7.56 4.78 1.24
C ASP A 67 6.80 3.52 1.64
N VAL A 68 5.80 3.10 0.87
CA VAL A 68 5.10 1.84 1.11
C VAL A 68 6.08 0.67 1.04
N GLU A 69 6.92 0.64 0.02
CA GLU A 69 7.91 -0.43 -0.15
C GLU A 69 9.02 -0.35 0.90
N ARG A 70 9.52 0.85 1.15
CA ARG A 70 10.71 1.07 1.99
C ARG A 70 10.41 1.04 3.48
N ILE A 71 9.30 1.64 3.90
CA ILE A 71 8.98 1.87 5.30
C ILE A 71 7.86 0.95 5.78
N ILE A 72 6.77 0.89 5.06
CA ILE A 72 5.54 0.22 5.51
C ILE A 72 5.64 -1.30 5.36
N LEU A 73 6.08 -1.77 4.19
CA LEU A 73 6.15 -3.20 3.91
C LEU A 73 6.95 -3.99 4.94
N PRO A 74 8.13 -3.53 5.39
CA PRO A 74 8.89 -4.26 6.41
C PRO A 74 8.20 -4.32 7.78
N GLY A 75 7.22 -3.46 8.03
CA GLY A 75 6.54 -3.34 9.31
C GLY A 75 5.19 -4.03 9.41
N ILE A 76 4.72 -4.67 8.35
CA ILE A 76 3.39 -5.32 8.36
C ILE A 76 3.50 -6.83 8.53
N THR A 77 2.40 -7.42 8.99
CA THR A 77 2.22 -8.88 9.03
C THR A 77 1.55 -9.31 7.74
N HIS A 78 2.15 -10.28 7.04
CA HIS A 78 1.67 -10.74 5.73
C HIS A 78 0.62 -11.84 5.88
N TRP A 79 -0.62 -11.42 6.10
CA TRP A 79 -1.75 -12.34 6.32
C TRP A 79 -2.07 -13.21 5.11
N GLN A 80 -1.71 -12.75 3.93
CA GLN A 80 -1.93 -13.48 2.68
C GLN A 80 -0.81 -14.46 2.34
N SER A 81 0.23 -14.53 3.19
CA SER A 81 1.30 -15.49 2.99
C SER A 81 0.79 -16.91 3.20
N PRO A 82 1.19 -17.88 2.35
CA PRO A 82 0.88 -19.30 2.57
C PRO A 82 1.53 -19.84 3.85
N ASN A 83 2.47 -19.11 4.43
CA ASN A 83 3.16 -19.47 5.67
C ASN A 83 2.53 -18.85 6.92
N PHE A 84 1.36 -18.21 6.79
CA PHE A 84 0.63 -17.64 7.91
C PHE A 84 -0.39 -18.66 8.44
N TYR A 85 -0.20 -19.12 9.68
CA TYR A 85 -1.00 -20.18 10.26
C TYR A 85 -1.78 -19.77 11.52
N ALA A 86 -1.72 -18.50 11.92
CA ALA A 86 -2.24 -18.06 13.22
C ALA A 86 -3.76 -17.90 13.27
N TYR A 87 -4.37 -17.46 12.18
CA TYR A 87 -5.82 -17.25 12.07
C TYR A 87 -6.35 -17.92 10.81
N PHE A 88 -7.67 -17.87 10.62
CA PHE A 88 -8.28 -18.29 9.36
C PHE A 88 -8.46 -17.08 8.46
N PRO A 89 -7.44 -16.66 7.72
CA PRO A 89 -7.57 -15.55 6.80
C PRO A 89 -8.48 -15.95 5.65
N THR A 90 -9.33 -15.03 5.23
CA THR A 90 -10.07 -15.22 3.98
C THR A 90 -9.07 -15.10 2.83
N SER A 91 -8.94 -16.17 2.04
CA SER A 91 -8.15 -16.08 0.83
C SER A 91 -8.89 -15.20 -0.18
N THR A 92 -8.18 -14.21 -0.73
CA THR A 92 -8.73 -13.32 -1.74
C THR A 92 -8.08 -13.62 -3.08
N SER A 93 -8.90 -13.67 -4.12
CA SER A 93 -8.41 -13.64 -5.50
C SER A 93 -8.36 -12.20 -5.99
N GLY A 94 -7.56 -11.92 -7.02
CA GLY A 94 -7.52 -10.57 -7.61
C GLY A 94 -8.90 -10.02 -7.98
N PRO A 95 -9.75 -10.79 -8.69
CA PRO A 95 -11.11 -10.35 -9.00
C PRO A 95 -11.98 -10.09 -7.77
N ALA A 96 -11.91 -10.95 -6.74
CA ALA A 96 -12.68 -10.77 -5.52
C ALA A 96 -12.24 -9.50 -4.76
N TYR A 97 -10.97 -9.20 -4.76
CA TYR A 97 -10.43 -7.99 -4.15
C TYR A 97 -10.94 -6.72 -4.84
N GLY A 98 -10.99 -6.75 -6.17
CA GLY A 98 -11.57 -5.66 -6.94
C GLY A 98 -13.04 -5.42 -6.61
N TYR A 99 -13.82 -6.48 -6.49
CA TYR A 99 -15.24 -6.40 -6.11
C TYR A 99 -15.43 -5.81 -4.71
N SER A 100 -14.65 -6.25 -3.73
CA SER A 100 -14.79 -5.76 -2.36
C SER A 100 -14.49 -4.27 -2.23
N ASN A 101 -13.57 -3.76 -3.03
CA ASN A 101 -13.25 -2.33 -3.05
C ASN A 101 -14.33 -1.49 -3.75
N CYS A 102 -15.07 -2.07 -4.68
CA CYS A 102 -16.17 -1.40 -5.35
C CYS A 102 -17.45 -1.39 -4.51
N SER A 103 -17.65 -2.39 -3.64
CA SER A 103 -18.84 -2.50 -2.80
C SER A 103 -18.65 -1.94 -1.38
N GLY A 104 -17.51 -1.35 -1.10
CA GLY A 104 -17.12 -0.88 0.23
C GLY A 104 -17.77 0.40 0.71
N THR A 105 -19.02 0.65 0.33
CA THR A 105 -19.85 1.70 0.89
C THR A 105 -21.13 1.09 1.48
N GLN A 106 -20.97 0.29 2.52
CA GLN A 106 -22.07 -0.04 3.44
C GLN A 106 -21.59 0.16 4.86
#